data_c8607c7d63575f00421de39c93855556
#
_entry.id   c8607c7d63575f00421de39c93855556
#
_cell.length_a   1.000
_cell.length_b   1.000
_cell.length_c   1.000
_cell.angle_alpha   90.00
_cell.angle_beta   90.00
_cell.angle_gamma   90.00
#
_symmetry.space_group_name_H-M   'P 1'
#
loop_
_entity.id
_entity.type
_entity.pdbx_description
1 polymer ?
#
loop_
_entity_poly.entity_id
_entity_poly.type
_entity_poly.pdbx_seq_one_letter_code
_entity_poly.pdbx_strand_id
1 'polypeptide(L)'
;TGSDKEMAIDYTDLPVPLAGNARINVFALPKDDVENVSEAVFNAGLVLQLITVEELATCELVPVQSDPILTVVQEAGEEICLNIIKDGQLYFSRRLKGFENLGSFTEDELRMGIGESLSVQIQRSMDFYESQLRQAPVRQIMMRLDTPHRDALANQIEQVVSATVSELIPAVTAAEPGMSVTRVNYSSLGAAICGSGEPQARNEAAA
;
A
#
# COMPACT_ATOMS: atom_id res chain seq x y z
N THR A 1 30.57 4.70 1.37
CA THR A 1 30.68 4.95 -0.07
C THR A 1 29.28 5.20 -0.58
N GLY A 2 28.83 6.48 -0.53
CA GLY A 2 27.59 6.92 -1.13
C GLY A 2 27.71 6.78 -2.66
N SER A 3 26.76 6.09 -3.28
CA SER A 3 26.62 6.12 -4.73
C SER A 3 26.22 7.55 -5.11
N ASP A 4 27.02 8.22 -5.94
CA ASP A 4 26.72 9.54 -6.54
C ASP A 4 25.59 9.42 -7.60
N LYS A 5 24.58 8.55 -7.36
CA LYS A 5 23.43 8.44 -8.25
C LYS A 5 22.56 9.68 -8.12
N GLU A 6 22.31 10.30 -9.24
CA GLU A 6 21.33 11.38 -9.34
C GLU A 6 19.93 10.83 -9.07
N MET A 7 19.15 11.51 -8.22
CA MET A 7 17.82 11.07 -7.81
C MET A 7 16.75 11.98 -8.40
N ALA A 8 15.70 11.37 -8.94
CA ALA A 8 14.43 12.05 -9.17
C ALA A 8 13.67 12.06 -7.84
N ILE A 9 13.18 13.22 -7.43
CA ILE A 9 12.53 13.42 -6.13
C ILE A 9 11.16 14.05 -6.37
N ASP A 10 10.15 13.50 -5.70
CA ASP A 10 8.81 14.07 -5.62
C ASP A 10 8.29 13.93 -4.18
N TYR A 11 7.21 14.63 -3.83
CA TYR A 11 6.66 14.59 -2.48
C TYR A 11 5.14 14.75 -2.47
N THR A 12 4.53 14.27 -1.39
CA THR A 12 3.13 14.53 -1.05
C THR A 12 3.02 15.02 0.39
N ASP A 13 2.08 15.91 0.67
CA ASP A 13 1.79 16.30 2.04
C ASP A 13 1.19 15.15 2.84
N LEU A 14 1.58 15.02 4.11
CA LEU A 14 0.80 14.20 5.03
C LEU A 14 -0.50 14.94 5.36
N PRO A 15 -1.65 14.23 5.34
CA PRO A 15 -2.96 14.84 5.61
C PRO A 15 -3.07 15.47 7.00
N VAL A 16 -2.19 15.07 7.94
CA VAL A 16 -2.20 15.55 9.32
C VAL A 16 -0.79 15.88 9.81
N PRO A 17 -0.63 16.91 10.64
CA PRO A 17 0.65 17.24 11.23
C PRO A 17 1.08 16.19 12.25
N LEU A 18 2.37 15.89 12.32
CA LEU A 18 2.96 15.08 13.38
C LEU A 18 3.60 16.00 14.44
N ALA A 19 3.17 15.85 15.70
CA ALA A 19 3.62 16.69 16.80
C ALA A 19 3.51 18.21 16.52
N GLY A 20 2.44 18.62 15.83
CA GLY A 20 2.18 20.02 15.48
C GLY A 20 2.98 20.56 14.28
N ASN A 21 3.83 19.75 13.65
CA ASN A 21 4.60 20.15 12.47
C ASN A 21 4.01 19.50 11.21
N ALA A 22 3.88 20.30 10.14
CA ALA A 22 3.59 19.77 8.80
C ALA A 22 4.69 18.79 8.39
N ARG A 23 4.30 17.70 7.74
CA ARG A 23 5.20 16.65 7.26
C ARG A 23 4.87 16.33 5.82
N ILE A 24 5.87 15.86 5.10
CA ILE A 24 5.77 15.39 3.73
C ILE A 24 6.28 13.95 3.65
N ASN A 25 5.68 13.17 2.76
CA ASN A 25 6.25 11.93 2.26
C ASN A 25 7.16 12.29 1.09
N VAL A 26 8.42 11.89 1.13
CA VAL A 26 9.37 12.11 0.05
C VAL A 26 9.61 10.79 -0.65
N PHE A 27 9.46 10.79 -1.97
CA PHE A 27 9.75 9.66 -2.84
C PHE A 27 11.01 9.99 -3.64
N ALA A 28 11.97 9.08 -3.65
CA ALA A 28 13.23 9.27 -4.37
C ALA A 28 13.57 8.01 -5.15
N LEU A 29 13.76 8.16 -6.46
CA LEU A 29 14.13 7.08 -7.38
C LEU A 29 15.43 7.46 -8.08
N PRO A 30 16.33 6.49 -8.38
CA PRO A 30 17.45 6.75 -9.27
C PRO A 30 16.96 7.29 -10.63
N LYS A 31 17.55 8.37 -11.12
CA LYS A 31 17.15 8.94 -12.42
C LYS A 31 17.28 7.93 -13.55
N ASP A 32 18.34 7.11 -13.53
CA ASP A 32 18.54 6.06 -14.53
C ASP A 32 17.34 5.11 -14.62
N ASP A 33 16.72 4.77 -13.47
CA ASP A 33 15.55 3.88 -13.44
C ASP A 33 14.33 4.57 -14.06
N VAL A 34 14.14 5.87 -13.78
CA VAL A 34 13.05 6.67 -14.36
C VAL A 34 13.25 6.80 -15.89
N GLU A 35 14.48 7.05 -16.34
CA GLU A 35 14.81 7.15 -17.76
C GLU A 35 14.59 5.82 -18.48
N ASN A 36 15.06 4.70 -17.91
CA ASN A 36 14.88 3.35 -18.46
C ASN A 36 13.39 2.99 -18.65
N VAL A 37 12.56 3.28 -17.64
CA VAL A 37 11.10 3.05 -17.73
C VAL A 37 10.50 3.95 -18.81
N SER A 38 10.89 5.22 -18.86
CA SER A 38 10.39 6.19 -19.84
C SER A 38 10.73 5.78 -21.26
N GLU A 39 11.99 5.36 -21.50
CA GLU A 39 12.43 4.86 -22.81
C GLU A 39 11.68 3.58 -23.21
N ALA A 40 11.49 2.64 -22.29
CA ALA A 40 10.78 1.39 -22.58
C ALA A 40 9.33 1.67 -23.01
N VAL A 41 8.63 2.57 -22.32
CA VAL A 41 7.27 2.98 -22.66
C VAL A 41 7.23 3.70 -24.01
N PHE A 42 8.16 4.63 -24.25
CA PHE A 42 8.25 5.37 -25.51
C PHE A 42 8.54 4.43 -26.70
N ASN A 43 9.48 3.51 -26.53
CA ASN A 43 9.85 2.54 -27.59
C ASN A 43 8.72 1.55 -27.90
N ALA A 44 7.81 1.32 -26.94
CA ALA A 44 6.57 0.56 -27.16
C ALA A 44 5.48 1.36 -27.90
N GLY A 45 5.73 2.63 -28.24
CA GLY A 45 4.75 3.52 -28.87
C GLY A 45 3.66 4.00 -27.94
N LEU A 46 3.90 3.95 -26.62
CA LEU A 46 2.98 4.37 -25.57
C LEU A 46 3.35 5.75 -25.03
N VAL A 47 2.42 6.38 -24.34
CA VAL A 47 2.63 7.65 -23.63
C VAL A 47 2.64 7.39 -22.14
N LEU A 48 3.78 7.68 -21.49
CA LEU A 48 3.90 7.59 -20.04
C LEU A 48 3.07 8.69 -19.39
N GLN A 49 2.06 8.32 -18.61
CA GLN A 49 1.18 9.26 -17.90
C GLN A 49 1.70 9.58 -16.50
N LEU A 50 2.14 8.55 -15.78
CA LEU A 50 2.50 8.64 -14.38
C LEU A 50 3.48 7.53 -14.01
N ILE A 51 4.45 7.86 -13.16
CA ILE A 51 5.20 6.89 -12.35
C ILE A 51 4.76 7.10 -10.90
N THR A 52 4.28 6.05 -10.25
CA THR A 52 3.80 6.10 -8.87
C THR A 52 4.48 5.02 -8.02
N VAL A 53 4.25 5.05 -6.72
CA VAL A 53 4.74 4.05 -5.78
C VAL A 53 3.58 3.20 -5.27
N GLU A 54 3.90 1.98 -4.82
CA GLU A 54 2.91 1.00 -4.34
C GLU A 54 1.98 1.58 -3.27
N GLU A 55 2.54 2.38 -2.37
CA GLU A 55 1.81 3.00 -1.27
C GLU A 55 0.68 3.91 -1.75
N LEU A 56 0.95 4.71 -2.78
CA LEU A 56 -0.06 5.59 -3.39
C LEU A 56 -1.00 4.81 -4.32
N ALA A 57 -0.47 3.85 -5.07
CA ALA A 57 -1.28 2.98 -5.93
C ALA A 57 -2.33 2.20 -5.11
N THR A 58 -1.97 1.74 -3.91
CA THR A 58 -2.90 1.03 -3.02
C THR A 58 -4.08 1.89 -2.57
N CYS A 59 -3.92 3.22 -2.48
CA CYS A 59 -5.02 4.13 -2.13
C CYS A 59 -6.17 4.06 -3.13
N GLU A 60 -5.89 3.77 -4.40
CA GLU A 60 -6.89 3.67 -5.46
C GLU A 60 -7.69 2.34 -5.43
N LEU A 61 -7.21 1.35 -4.66
CA LEU A 61 -7.83 0.02 -4.58
C LEU A 61 -8.88 -0.09 -3.49
N VAL A 62 -8.92 0.87 -2.57
CA VAL A 62 -9.85 0.88 -1.43
C VAL A 62 -10.96 1.90 -1.63
N PRO A 63 -12.14 1.66 -1.04
CA PRO A 63 -13.23 2.64 -1.12
C PRO A 63 -12.84 3.94 -0.40
N VAL A 64 -13.21 5.07 -1.01
CA VAL A 64 -13.05 6.39 -0.37
C VAL A 64 -14.09 6.51 0.73
N GLN A 65 -13.65 6.59 1.98
CA GLN A 65 -14.52 6.71 3.15
C GLN A 65 -13.84 7.49 4.29
N SER A 66 -14.66 8.07 5.17
CA SER A 66 -14.20 8.87 6.31
C SER A 66 -13.61 8.03 7.46
N ASP A 67 -13.96 6.76 7.55
CA ASP A 67 -13.36 5.85 8.51
C ASP A 67 -12.03 5.31 7.97
N PRO A 68 -10.97 5.23 8.81
CA PRO A 68 -9.69 4.76 8.36
C PRO A 68 -9.71 3.25 8.04
N ILE A 69 -9.09 2.88 6.93
CA ILE A 69 -8.85 1.49 6.52
C ILE A 69 -7.35 1.21 6.65
N LEU A 70 -6.99 0.09 7.28
CA LEU A 70 -5.64 -0.43 7.21
C LEU A 70 -5.57 -1.49 6.12
N THR A 71 -4.66 -1.32 5.17
CA THR A 71 -4.39 -2.34 4.16
C THR A 71 -3.11 -3.09 4.49
N VAL A 72 -3.12 -4.40 4.26
CA VAL A 72 -1.97 -5.30 4.41
C VAL A 72 -1.79 -6.03 3.10
N VAL A 73 -0.91 -5.52 2.24
CA VAL A 73 -0.74 -6.02 0.88
C VAL A 73 0.64 -6.62 0.71
N GLN A 74 0.71 -7.78 0.07
CA GLN A 74 1.95 -8.43 -0.30
C GLN A 74 1.84 -9.04 -1.69
N GLU A 75 2.77 -8.71 -2.54
CA GLU A 75 3.04 -9.44 -3.77
C GLU A 75 4.04 -10.57 -3.52
N ALA A 76 4.06 -11.56 -4.40
CA ALA A 76 4.90 -12.75 -4.24
C ALA A 76 6.40 -12.39 -4.11
N GLY A 77 7.02 -12.80 -3.01
CA GLY A 77 8.44 -12.58 -2.74
C GLY A 77 8.79 -11.16 -2.25
N GLU A 78 7.79 -10.28 -2.07
CA GLU A 78 8.00 -8.91 -1.63
C GLU A 78 7.71 -8.76 -0.12
N GLU A 79 8.18 -7.65 0.46
CA GLU A 79 7.83 -7.25 1.82
C GLU A 79 6.32 -6.91 1.89
N ILE A 80 5.72 -7.11 3.06
CA ILE A 80 4.36 -6.61 3.28
C ILE A 80 4.35 -5.08 3.30
N CYS A 81 3.51 -4.46 2.47
CA CYS A 81 3.19 -3.04 2.53
C CYS A 81 1.93 -2.83 3.39
N LEU A 82 2.09 -2.14 4.50
CA LEU A 82 1.02 -1.77 5.41
C LEU A 82 0.73 -0.28 5.26
N ASN A 83 -0.50 0.07 4.88
CA ASN A 83 -0.93 1.45 4.72
C ASN A 83 -2.17 1.73 5.56
N ILE A 84 -2.29 2.94 6.11
CA ILE A 84 -3.55 3.45 6.67
C ILE A 84 -4.04 4.57 5.77
N ILE A 85 -5.23 4.36 5.23
CA ILE A 85 -5.85 5.19 4.20
C ILE A 85 -7.18 5.70 4.75
N LYS A 86 -7.45 6.99 4.56
CA LYS A 86 -8.68 7.65 4.95
C LYS A 86 -9.00 8.75 3.94
N ASP A 87 -10.25 8.88 3.54
CA ASP A 87 -10.69 9.87 2.55
C ASP A 87 -9.89 9.81 1.23
N GLY A 88 -9.45 8.60 0.83
CA GLY A 88 -8.60 8.38 -0.35
C GLY A 88 -7.15 8.84 -0.19
N GLN A 89 -6.72 9.26 0.99
CA GLN A 89 -5.37 9.79 1.25
C GLN A 89 -4.55 8.84 2.13
N LEU A 90 -3.25 8.77 1.88
CA LEU A 90 -2.29 8.01 2.65
C LEU A 90 -1.89 8.77 3.92
N TYR A 91 -2.31 8.26 5.08
CA TYR A 91 -1.96 8.82 6.39
C TYR A 91 -0.71 8.21 6.99
N PHE A 92 -0.49 6.93 6.73
CA PHE A 92 0.63 6.17 7.27
C PHE A 92 1.01 5.04 6.32
N SER A 93 2.30 4.79 6.18
CA SER A 93 2.81 3.63 5.45
C SER A 93 4.01 3.02 6.16
N ARG A 94 4.13 1.70 6.06
CA ARG A 94 5.25 0.94 6.60
C ARG A 94 5.44 -0.36 5.85
N ARG A 95 6.70 -0.70 5.51
CA ARG A 95 7.07 -2.01 5.01
C ARG A 95 7.50 -2.92 6.16
N LEU A 96 6.99 -4.14 6.15
CA LEU A 96 7.28 -5.17 7.16
C LEU A 96 8.20 -6.23 6.55
N LYS A 97 9.42 -6.29 7.06
CA LYS A 97 10.45 -7.27 6.68
C LYS A 97 10.27 -8.59 7.43
N GLY A 98 10.72 -9.68 6.81
CA GLY A 98 10.71 -11.01 7.41
C GLY A 98 9.43 -11.81 7.13
N PHE A 99 8.58 -11.33 6.22
CA PHE A 99 7.34 -11.99 5.80
C PHE A 99 7.32 -12.32 4.30
N GLU A 100 8.44 -12.19 3.58
CA GLU A 100 8.52 -12.25 2.12
C GLU A 100 8.10 -13.63 1.55
N ASN A 101 8.13 -14.67 2.38
CA ASN A 101 7.88 -16.06 1.97
C ASN A 101 6.62 -16.66 2.61
N LEU A 102 5.58 -15.88 2.85
CA LEU A 102 4.35 -16.37 3.49
C LEU A 102 3.72 -17.56 2.74
N GLY A 103 3.83 -17.60 1.42
CA GLY A 103 3.33 -18.69 0.60
C GLY A 103 4.03 -20.04 0.80
N SER A 104 5.23 -20.06 1.40
CA SER A 104 5.99 -21.28 1.66
C SER A 104 5.64 -21.96 2.97
N PHE A 105 4.95 -21.26 3.87
CA PHE A 105 4.60 -21.80 5.19
C PHE A 105 3.31 -22.59 5.17
N THR A 106 3.28 -23.67 5.95
CA THR A 106 2.06 -24.40 6.27
C THR A 106 1.16 -23.57 7.21
N GLU A 107 -0.11 -23.94 7.32
CA GLU A 107 -1.03 -23.28 8.24
C GLU A 107 -0.57 -23.34 9.70
N ASP A 108 -0.01 -24.48 10.12
CA ASP A 108 0.50 -24.66 11.47
C ASP A 108 1.72 -23.76 11.77
N GLU A 109 2.64 -23.63 10.82
CA GLU A 109 3.79 -22.72 10.96
C GLU A 109 3.34 -21.25 11.04
N LEU A 110 2.33 -20.87 10.25
CA LEU A 110 1.75 -19.53 10.34
C LEU A 110 1.12 -19.28 11.72
N ARG A 111 0.44 -20.26 12.28
CA ARG A 111 -0.16 -20.18 13.62
C ARG A 111 0.88 -20.18 14.76
N MET A 112 2.03 -20.83 14.56
CA MET A 112 3.07 -21.01 15.59
C MET A 112 4.03 -19.84 15.75
N GLY A 113 3.64 -18.60 15.44
CA GLY A 113 4.42 -17.39 15.73
C GLY A 113 4.46 -16.35 14.62
N ILE A 114 4.34 -16.74 13.34
CA ILE A 114 4.36 -15.81 12.22
C ILE A 114 3.14 -14.90 12.28
N GLY A 115 1.95 -15.46 12.44
CA GLY A 115 0.70 -14.69 12.55
C GLY A 115 0.66 -13.84 13.82
N GLU A 116 1.20 -14.32 14.95
CA GLU A 116 1.34 -13.51 16.17
C GLU A 116 2.28 -12.31 15.92
N SER A 117 3.44 -12.57 15.30
CA SER A 117 4.39 -11.51 14.95
C SER A 117 3.77 -10.48 14.02
N LEU A 118 3.04 -10.91 12.99
CA LEU A 118 2.33 -10.01 12.07
C LEU A 118 1.25 -9.19 12.81
N SER A 119 0.46 -9.84 13.66
CA SER A 119 -0.58 -9.17 14.47
C SER A 119 0.01 -8.06 15.36
N VAL A 120 1.16 -8.32 15.99
CA VAL A 120 1.87 -7.32 16.81
C VAL A 120 2.34 -6.14 15.96
N GLN A 121 2.84 -6.38 14.73
CA GLN A 121 3.26 -5.28 13.84
C GLN A 121 2.06 -4.44 13.38
N ILE A 122 0.93 -5.08 13.08
CA ILE A 122 -0.33 -4.42 12.75
C ILE A 122 -0.79 -3.56 13.92
N GLN A 123 -0.87 -4.13 15.13
CA GLN A 123 -1.30 -3.41 16.33
C GLN A 123 -0.42 -2.18 16.59
N ARG A 124 0.91 -2.32 16.51
CA ARG A 124 1.83 -1.18 16.67
C ARG A 124 1.60 -0.05 15.67
N SER A 125 1.22 -0.40 14.44
CA SER A 125 0.93 0.59 13.40
C SER A 125 -0.39 1.31 13.67
N MET A 126 -1.40 0.59 14.16
CA MET A 126 -2.67 1.16 14.62
C MET A 126 -2.46 2.09 15.81
N ASP A 127 -1.70 1.64 16.82
CA ASP A 127 -1.38 2.44 18.01
C ASP A 127 -0.63 3.73 17.66
N PHE A 128 0.30 3.66 16.71
CA PHE A 128 1.01 4.85 16.21
C PHE A 128 0.03 5.84 15.56
N TYR A 129 -0.85 5.36 14.69
CA TYR A 129 -1.84 6.17 14.00
C TYR A 129 -2.78 6.87 14.98
N GLU A 130 -3.29 6.15 15.97
CA GLU A 130 -4.20 6.69 16.98
C GLU A 130 -3.49 7.67 17.93
N SER A 131 -2.33 7.29 18.47
CA SER A 131 -1.67 8.05 19.52
C SER A 131 -0.82 9.21 18.98
N GLN A 132 -0.05 8.99 17.91
CA GLN A 132 0.89 9.98 17.38
C GLN A 132 0.25 10.90 16.35
N LEU A 133 -0.62 10.37 15.48
CA LEU A 133 -1.37 11.18 14.53
C LEU A 133 -2.71 11.68 15.10
N ARG A 134 -3.09 11.25 16.29
CA ARG A 134 -4.32 11.64 17.00
C ARG A 134 -5.58 11.45 16.16
N GLN A 135 -5.65 10.31 15.50
CA GLN A 135 -6.77 9.95 14.63
C GLN A 135 -7.71 8.98 15.32
N ALA A 136 -8.92 8.82 14.75
CA ALA A 136 -9.88 7.83 15.20
C ALA A 136 -9.34 6.40 15.02
N PRO A 137 -9.74 5.44 15.87
CA PRO A 137 -9.28 4.05 15.78
C PRO A 137 -9.56 3.41 14.41
N VAL A 138 -8.61 2.62 13.94
CA VAL A 138 -8.82 1.74 12.79
C VAL A 138 -9.68 0.57 13.22
N ARG A 139 -10.79 0.33 12.51
CA ARG A 139 -11.72 -0.77 12.77
C ARG A 139 -11.86 -1.76 11.62
N GLN A 140 -11.25 -1.45 10.49
CA GLN A 140 -11.29 -2.27 9.29
C GLN A 140 -9.90 -2.51 8.75
N ILE A 141 -9.58 -3.78 8.52
CA ILE A 141 -8.34 -4.23 7.86
C ILE A 141 -8.74 -4.92 6.57
N MET A 142 -8.15 -4.49 5.47
CA MET A 142 -8.28 -5.16 4.17
C MET A 142 -6.95 -5.82 3.81
N MET A 143 -6.98 -7.12 3.57
CA MET A 143 -5.77 -7.92 3.46
C MET A 143 -5.68 -8.66 2.13
N ARG A 144 -4.51 -8.57 1.49
CA ARG A 144 -4.11 -9.40 0.37
C ARG A 144 -2.68 -9.87 0.57
N LEU A 145 -2.50 -11.13 0.89
CA LEU A 145 -1.20 -11.75 1.15
C LEU A 145 -0.95 -12.90 0.18
N ASP A 146 0.32 -13.10 -0.16
CA ASP A 146 0.77 -14.23 -0.98
C ASP A 146 0.85 -15.51 -0.14
N THR A 147 -0.31 -16.03 0.24
CA THR A 147 -0.43 -17.29 0.97
C THR A 147 -1.78 -17.95 0.72
N PRO A 148 -1.85 -19.28 0.58
CA PRO A 148 -3.12 -20.01 0.53
C PRO A 148 -3.87 -20.03 1.87
N HIS A 149 -3.20 -19.69 2.97
CA HIS A 149 -3.73 -19.74 4.35
C HIS A 149 -4.15 -18.36 4.88
N ARG A 150 -4.56 -17.43 3.99
CA ARG A 150 -4.99 -16.08 4.34
C ARG A 150 -6.04 -16.06 5.45
N ASP A 151 -7.03 -16.94 5.38
CA ASP A 151 -8.14 -16.95 6.35
C ASP A 151 -7.69 -17.35 7.76
N ALA A 152 -6.69 -18.23 7.87
CA ALA A 152 -6.08 -18.57 9.15
C ALA A 152 -5.35 -17.38 9.77
N LEU A 153 -4.61 -16.61 8.95
CA LEU A 153 -3.97 -15.38 9.39
C LEU A 153 -5.00 -14.30 9.76
N ALA A 154 -6.05 -14.12 8.97
CA ALA A 154 -7.12 -13.16 9.25
C ALA A 154 -7.75 -13.43 10.62
N ASN A 155 -8.15 -14.67 10.88
CA ASN A 155 -8.71 -15.09 12.16
C ASN A 155 -7.75 -14.85 13.35
N GLN A 156 -6.45 -15.06 13.13
CA GLN A 156 -5.44 -14.85 14.18
C GLN A 156 -5.23 -13.35 14.45
N ILE A 157 -5.22 -12.52 13.41
CA ILE A 157 -5.12 -11.06 13.55
C ILE A 157 -6.35 -10.54 14.31
N GLU A 158 -7.57 -10.96 13.95
CA GLU A 158 -8.81 -10.53 14.63
C GLU A 158 -8.86 -10.90 16.12
N GLN A 159 -8.17 -11.94 16.53
CA GLN A 159 -8.07 -12.32 17.95
C GLN A 159 -7.16 -11.36 18.75
N VAL A 160 -6.27 -10.66 18.10
CA VAL A 160 -5.28 -9.76 18.72
C VAL A 160 -5.68 -8.32 18.62
N VAL A 161 -6.19 -7.90 17.44
CA VAL A 161 -6.55 -6.51 17.17
C VAL A 161 -8.07 -6.29 17.25
N SER A 162 -8.49 -5.11 17.68
CA SER A 162 -9.93 -4.75 17.77
C SER A 162 -10.46 -4.22 16.43
N ALA A 163 -10.24 -4.96 15.35
CA ALA A 163 -10.67 -4.61 14.00
C ALA A 163 -11.13 -5.86 13.23
N THR A 164 -12.05 -5.70 12.29
CA THR A 164 -12.46 -6.78 11.39
C THR A 164 -11.49 -6.90 10.23
N VAL A 165 -11.17 -8.15 9.83
CA VAL A 165 -10.28 -8.44 8.71
C VAL A 165 -11.10 -8.98 7.53
N SER A 166 -10.93 -8.36 6.37
CA SER A 166 -11.57 -8.78 5.12
C SER A 166 -10.53 -8.90 3.99
N GLU A 167 -10.92 -9.57 2.91
CA GLU A 167 -10.11 -9.58 1.70
C GLU A 167 -10.12 -8.20 1.04
N LEU A 168 -8.97 -7.73 0.59
CA LEU A 168 -8.88 -6.58 -0.28
C LEU A 168 -9.30 -6.98 -1.70
N ILE A 169 -10.52 -6.63 -2.07
CA ILE A 169 -11.07 -6.82 -3.41
C ILE A 169 -11.24 -5.44 -4.03
N PRO A 170 -10.45 -5.10 -5.05
CA PRO A 170 -10.57 -3.80 -5.73
C PRO A 170 -11.96 -3.62 -6.36
N ALA A 171 -12.54 -2.43 -6.20
CA ALA A 171 -13.85 -2.10 -6.76
C ALA A 171 -13.78 -1.82 -8.27
N VAL A 172 -13.18 -2.74 -9.04
CA VAL A 172 -13.04 -2.64 -10.50
C VAL A 172 -13.69 -3.85 -11.18
N THR A 173 -14.26 -3.62 -12.35
CA THR A 173 -14.87 -4.67 -13.16
C THR A 173 -13.94 -5.02 -14.31
N ALA A 174 -13.64 -6.31 -14.51
CA ALA A 174 -12.90 -6.76 -15.66
C ALA A 174 -13.67 -6.48 -16.95
N ALA A 175 -12.97 -5.93 -17.96
CA ALA A 175 -13.59 -5.61 -19.25
C ALA A 175 -13.99 -6.85 -20.03
N GLU A 176 -13.30 -7.97 -19.83
CA GLU A 176 -13.56 -9.23 -20.54
C GLU A 176 -14.14 -10.29 -19.59
N PRO A 177 -15.17 -11.05 -20.04
CA PRO A 177 -15.72 -12.16 -19.26
C PRO A 177 -14.65 -13.22 -18.97
N GLY A 178 -14.54 -13.64 -17.70
CA GLY A 178 -13.59 -14.65 -17.26
C GLY A 178 -12.23 -14.14 -16.80
N MET A 179 -11.94 -12.85 -16.95
CA MET A 179 -10.77 -12.23 -16.34
C MET A 179 -11.03 -11.99 -14.84
N SER A 180 -10.13 -12.43 -13.99
CA SER A 180 -10.23 -12.23 -12.53
C SER A 180 -9.31 -11.10 -12.08
N VAL A 181 -9.87 -10.07 -11.49
CA VAL A 181 -9.12 -8.94 -10.89
C VAL A 181 -8.29 -9.37 -9.67
N THR A 182 -8.59 -10.52 -9.06
CA THR A 182 -7.82 -11.04 -7.92
C THR A 182 -6.49 -11.70 -8.30
N ARG A 183 -6.25 -11.90 -9.61
CA ARG A 183 -5.02 -12.52 -10.15
C ARG A 183 -4.02 -11.52 -10.71
N VAL A 184 -4.36 -10.23 -10.69
CA VAL A 184 -3.46 -9.18 -11.17
C VAL A 184 -2.54 -8.71 -10.04
N ASN A 185 -1.41 -8.12 -10.40
CA ASN A 185 -0.58 -7.40 -9.45
C ASN A 185 -1.31 -6.12 -9.00
N TYR A 186 -1.51 -5.95 -7.71
CA TYR A 186 -2.31 -4.87 -7.15
C TYR A 186 -1.63 -3.50 -7.28
N SER A 187 -0.31 -3.45 -7.16
CA SER A 187 0.44 -2.21 -7.38
C SER A 187 0.27 -1.71 -8.81
N SER A 188 0.34 -2.62 -9.80
CA SER A 188 0.11 -2.29 -11.21
C SER A 188 -1.33 -1.88 -11.49
N LEU A 189 -2.30 -2.55 -10.87
CA LEU A 189 -3.72 -2.20 -11.01
C LEU A 189 -4.01 -0.81 -10.44
N GLY A 190 -3.53 -0.51 -9.24
CA GLY A 190 -3.69 0.79 -8.61
C GLY A 190 -3.01 1.90 -9.41
N ALA A 191 -1.81 1.65 -9.94
CA ALA A 191 -1.13 2.61 -10.82
C ALA A 191 -1.92 2.91 -12.10
N ALA A 192 -2.55 1.88 -12.70
CA ALA A 192 -3.40 2.05 -13.88
C ALA A 192 -4.65 2.89 -13.58
N ILE A 193 -5.28 2.69 -12.41
CA ILE A 193 -6.44 3.47 -11.96
C ILE A 193 -6.02 4.92 -11.70
N CYS A 194 -4.91 5.13 -11.00
CA CYS A 194 -4.34 6.45 -10.70
C CYS A 194 -4.10 7.29 -11.98
N GLY A 195 -3.63 6.65 -13.05
CA GLY A 195 -3.39 7.29 -14.34
C GLY A 195 -4.64 7.51 -15.21
N SER A 196 -5.78 6.86 -14.88
CA SER A 196 -7.03 6.93 -15.66
C SER A 196 -8.01 8.01 -15.19
N GLY A 197 -7.83 8.53 -13.97
CA GLY A 197 -8.64 9.61 -13.41
C GLY A 197 -8.30 10.99 -13.98
N GLU A 198 -9.26 11.92 -14.02
CA GLU A 198 -8.92 13.34 -14.15
C GLU A 198 -7.91 13.70 -13.05
N PRO A 199 -6.86 14.48 -13.34
CA PRO A 199 -5.89 14.82 -12.32
C PRO A 199 -6.64 15.47 -11.16
N GLN A 200 -6.70 14.77 -10.02
CA GLN A 200 -7.11 15.40 -8.77
C GLN A 200 -6.19 16.61 -8.65
N ALA A 201 -6.77 17.79 -8.53
CA ALA A 201 -6.05 19.05 -8.52
C ALA A 201 -4.92 18.97 -7.48
N ARG A 202 -3.72 18.56 -7.94
CA ARG A 202 -2.48 18.72 -7.19
C ARG A 202 -2.34 20.21 -7.04
N ASN A 203 -2.27 20.68 -5.81
CA ASN A 203 -2.06 22.08 -5.49
C ASN A 203 -0.84 22.58 -6.27
N GLU A 204 -1.09 23.27 -7.38
CA GLU A 204 -0.14 24.17 -8.02
C GLU A 204 0.02 25.40 -7.11
N ALA A 205 0.69 25.23 -6.01
CA ALA A 205 1.07 26.31 -5.10
C ALA A 205 2.54 26.17 -4.75
N ALA A 206 3.41 26.36 -5.74
CA ALA A 206 4.79 26.83 -5.54
C ALA A 206 5.40 27.10 -6.92
N ALA A 207 5.16 28.30 -7.43
CA ALA A 207 6.05 28.98 -8.36
C ALA A 207 6.62 30.21 -7.65
#